data_ea7ff97c6df26408278f4fdd6840ec04
#
_entry.id   ea7ff97c6df26408278f4fdd6840ec04
#
_cell.length_a   1.000
_cell.length_b   1.000
_cell.length_c   1.000
_cell.angle_alpha   90.00
_cell.angle_beta   90.00
_cell.angle_gamma   90.00
#
_symmetry.space_group_name_H-M   'P 1'
#
loop_
_entity.id
_entity.type
_entity.pdbx_description
1 polymer ?
#
loop_
_entity_poly.entity_id
_entity_poly.type
_entity_poly.pdbx_seq_one_letter_code
_entity_poly.pdbx_strand_id
1 'polypeptide(L)'
;NFYTMKNLFFIFFITVLNFESYAQKFDNIAETPPMGWNSWNKFACNINEQVIRAAADAMVSSGMKDAGYEYIVIDDCWHGERDSDGFIHADKEKFPSGMKDLADYIHSKGLKFGIYSDAGTETCGGEPGSRGHEYQDAIKYASWGVDYLKYDWCNTGKQNAEASYTTMRNALYSAGRPILFAICEWGDNKPWEWAQDIGHMWRTTGDIYACWDCEEDHGDWSSWGVLKILDMQDGLRKYAGPGHWNDPDMMEVGNGMSVAEDRAHFAMWCMLSAPLIAGNDLADMSAETVAILTNEDMIAINQDS
;
A
#
# COMPACT_ATOMS: atom_id res chain seq x y z
N ASN A 1 22.61 -20.49 78.75
CA ASN A 1 22.98 -19.88 77.49
C ASN A 1 21.97 -20.27 76.43
N PHE A 2 21.01 -19.37 76.22
CA PHE A 2 20.03 -19.48 75.14
C PHE A 2 20.48 -18.66 73.94
N TYR A 3 20.79 -19.36 72.83
CA TYR A 3 21.00 -18.67 71.53
C TYR A 3 19.65 -18.54 70.83
N THR A 4 19.16 -17.34 70.69
CA THR A 4 18.01 -16.98 69.83
C THR A 4 18.46 -16.83 68.38
N MET A 5 18.12 -17.80 67.55
CA MET A 5 18.22 -17.68 66.09
C MET A 5 17.11 -16.71 65.59
N LYS A 6 17.52 -15.57 65.05
CA LYS A 6 16.61 -14.67 64.29
C LYS A 6 16.52 -15.18 62.85
N ASN A 7 15.36 -15.73 62.51
CA ASN A 7 15.03 -16.04 61.12
C ASN A 7 14.79 -14.76 60.36
N LEU A 8 15.72 -14.44 59.45
CA LEU A 8 15.59 -13.34 58.49
C LEU A 8 14.82 -13.86 57.28
N PHE A 9 13.53 -13.53 57.17
CA PHE A 9 12.76 -13.81 55.98
C PHE A 9 13.11 -12.77 54.93
N PHE A 10 13.84 -13.16 53.88
CA PHE A 10 14.02 -12.36 52.67
C PHE A 10 12.77 -12.55 51.80
N ILE A 11 11.90 -11.51 51.72
CA ILE A 11 10.80 -11.45 50.77
C ILE A 11 11.40 -10.96 49.45
N PHE A 12 11.56 -11.86 48.50
CA PHE A 12 11.91 -11.54 47.14
C PHE A 12 10.65 -10.97 46.44
N PHE A 13 10.59 -9.65 46.24
CA PHE A 13 9.63 -9.02 45.39
C PHE A 13 10.01 -9.30 43.93
N ILE A 14 9.40 -10.29 43.30
CA ILE A 14 9.46 -10.47 41.84
C ILE A 14 8.52 -9.47 41.25
N THR A 15 9.03 -8.32 40.79
CA THR A 15 8.34 -7.44 39.89
C THR A 15 8.24 -8.13 38.53
N VAL A 16 7.09 -8.71 38.24
CA VAL A 16 6.75 -9.15 36.89
C VAL A 16 6.55 -7.88 36.06
N LEU A 17 7.61 -7.48 35.33
CA LEU A 17 7.46 -6.53 34.25
C LEU A 17 6.67 -7.23 33.17
N ASN A 18 5.36 -6.92 33.08
CA ASN A 18 4.59 -7.24 31.91
C ASN A 18 5.16 -6.39 30.76
N PHE A 19 6.04 -6.95 29.97
CA PHE A 19 6.28 -6.45 28.63
C PHE A 19 5.06 -6.82 27.81
N GLU A 20 4.10 -5.92 27.71
CA GLU A 20 3.13 -5.99 26.64
C GLU A 20 3.91 -5.76 25.35
N SER A 21 4.28 -6.85 24.68
CA SER A 21 4.81 -6.79 23.34
C SER A 21 3.64 -6.48 22.41
N TYR A 22 3.29 -5.22 22.27
CA TYR A 22 2.48 -4.79 21.16
C TYR A 22 3.37 -4.96 19.91
N ALA A 23 3.01 -5.92 19.07
CA ALA A 23 3.52 -5.95 17.73
C ALA A 23 2.90 -4.75 17.02
N GLN A 24 3.68 -3.72 16.80
CA GLN A 24 3.21 -2.43 16.29
C GLN A 24 3.51 -2.31 14.80
N LYS A 25 2.58 -1.73 14.03
CA LYS A 25 2.94 -1.08 12.77
C LYS A 25 3.78 0.16 13.09
N PHE A 26 4.47 0.71 12.10
CA PHE A 26 5.21 1.94 12.30
C PHE A 26 4.27 3.11 12.55
N ASP A 27 4.52 3.87 13.62
CA ASP A 27 3.80 5.10 13.92
C ASP A 27 4.27 6.27 13.03
N ASN A 28 3.47 7.33 12.95
CA ASN A 28 3.75 8.55 12.19
C ASN A 28 3.91 8.32 10.67
N ILE A 29 3.22 7.31 10.15
CA ILE A 29 3.06 7.06 8.72
C ILE A 29 1.57 7.21 8.37
N ALA A 30 1.28 7.85 7.24
CA ALA A 30 -0.09 8.08 6.76
C ALA A 30 -0.96 8.85 7.79
N GLU A 31 -0.40 9.88 8.43
CA GLU A 31 -1.16 10.80 9.29
C GLU A 31 -2.30 11.49 8.53
N THR A 32 -2.11 11.70 7.23
CA THR A 32 -3.14 12.05 6.25
C THR A 32 -3.24 10.96 5.19
N PRO A 33 -4.32 10.92 4.38
CA PRO A 33 -4.46 9.94 3.32
C PRO A 33 -3.24 9.93 2.37
N PRO A 34 -2.61 8.77 2.09
CA PRO A 34 -1.46 8.70 1.20
C PRO A 34 -1.76 9.20 -0.21
N MET A 35 -0.82 9.90 -0.82
CA MET A 35 -0.91 10.40 -2.19
C MET A 35 0.24 9.85 -3.04
N GLY A 36 -0.07 9.33 -4.23
CA GLY A 36 0.95 8.71 -5.07
C GLY A 36 0.44 8.26 -6.42
N TRP A 37 1.17 7.33 -7.00
CA TRP A 37 0.85 6.68 -8.26
C TRP A 37 1.18 5.19 -8.18
N ASN A 38 0.39 4.37 -8.88
CA ASN A 38 0.61 2.94 -9.01
C ASN A 38 0.50 2.53 -10.47
N SER A 39 1.33 1.58 -10.89
CA SER A 39 1.48 1.21 -12.30
C SER A 39 0.36 0.34 -12.85
N TRP A 40 -0.48 -0.30 -12.01
CA TRP A 40 -1.34 -1.41 -12.44
C TRP A 40 -2.39 -1.03 -13.48
N ASN A 41 -3.24 -0.05 -13.18
CA ASN A 41 -4.43 0.22 -13.99
C ASN A 41 -4.09 0.64 -15.43
N LYS A 42 -2.97 1.29 -15.63
CA LYS A 42 -2.52 1.68 -16.98
C LYS A 42 -1.64 0.66 -17.67
N PHE A 43 -0.74 0.03 -16.93
CA PHE A 43 0.33 -0.75 -17.53
C PHE A 43 0.21 -2.25 -17.28
N ALA A 44 -0.56 -2.69 -16.27
CA ALA A 44 -0.59 -4.09 -15.84
C ALA A 44 0.84 -4.67 -15.74
N CYS A 45 1.10 -5.83 -16.34
CA CYS A 45 2.45 -6.42 -16.38
C CYS A 45 3.39 -5.82 -17.46
N ASN A 46 2.94 -4.84 -18.24
CA ASN A 46 3.76 -4.16 -19.25
C ASN A 46 4.58 -3.03 -18.62
N ILE A 47 5.35 -3.37 -17.62
CA ILE A 47 6.20 -2.46 -16.84
C ILE A 47 7.67 -2.80 -17.02
N ASN A 48 8.51 -1.78 -16.88
CA ASN A 48 9.97 -1.89 -16.82
C ASN A 48 10.56 -0.66 -16.11
N GLU A 49 11.85 -0.68 -15.89
CA GLU A 49 12.56 0.40 -15.20
C GLU A 49 12.34 1.78 -15.85
N GLN A 50 12.23 1.85 -17.18
CA GLN A 50 12.05 3.12 -17.90
C GLN A 50 10.66 3.71 -17.65
N VAL A 51 9.60 2.89 -17.63
CA VAL A 51 8.24 3.32 -17.32
C VAL A 51 8.19 3.92 -15.92
N ILE A 52 8.80 3.27 -14.94
CA ILE A 52 8.79 3.74 -13.55
C ILE A 52 9.59 5.04 -13.38
N ARG A 53 10.76 5.14 -14.02
CA ARG A 53 11.56 6.38 -14.03
C ARG A 53 10.80 7.53 -14.70
N ALA A 54 10.13 7.26 -15.82
CA ALA A 54 9.31 8.26 -16.52
C ALA A 54 8.14 8.74 -15.66
N ALA A 55 7.47 7.84 -14.93
CA ALA A 55 6.40 8.22 -14.00
C ALA A 55 6.93 9.11 -12.86
N ALA A 56 8.09 8.80 -12.29
CA ALA A 56 8.72 9.62 -11.25
C ALA A 56 9.10 11.02 -11.78
N ASP A 57 9.66 11.09 -12.99
CA ASP A 57 10.00 12.37 -13.63
C ASP A 57 8.74 13.19 -13.94
N ALA A 58 7.69 12.55 -14.43
CA ALA A 58 6.41 13.17 -14.72
C ALA A 58 5.70 13.68 -13.46
N MET A 59 5.73 12.94 -12.36
CA MET A 59 5.18 13.40 -11.07
C MET A 59 5.82 14.71 -10.60
N VAL A 60 7.13 14.85 -10.80
CA VAL A 60 7.84 16.10 -10.48
C VAL A 60 7.52 17.20 -11.48
N SER A 61 7.60 16.91 -12.78
CA SER A 61 7.48 17.95 -13.83
C SER A 61 6.06 18.46 -14.05
N SER A 62 5.04 17.66 -13.71
CA SER A 62 3.62 18.07 -13.79
C SER A 62 3.15 18.92 -12.61
N GLY A 63 3.95 19.04 -11.54
CA GLY A 63 3.56 19.73 -10.30
C GLY A 63 2.82 18.82 -9.29
N MET A 64 2.57 17.55 -9.59
CA MET A 64 1.91 16.63 -8.67
C MET A 64 2.69 16.49 -7.35
N LYS A 65 4.04 16.41 -7.42
CA LYS A 65 4.87 16.39 -6.21
C LYS A 65 4.64 17.62 -5.34
N ASP A 66 4.59 18.82 -5.94
CA ASP A 66 4.36 20.06 -5.20
C ASP A 66 2.95 20.13 -4.62
N ALA A 67 1.99 19.45 -5.25
CA ALA A 67 0.63 19.26 -4.76
C ALA A 67 0.50 18.20 -3.65
N GLY A 68 1.57 17.46 -3.31
CA GLY A 68 1.59 16.51 -2.19
C GLY A 68 1.72 15.04 -2.57
N TYR A 69 1.77 14.68 -3.85
CA TYR A 69 2.02 13.30 -4.26
C TYR A 69 3.46 12.90 -3.99
N GLU A 70 3.65 11.78 -3.30
CA GLU A 70 5.00 11.39 -2.87
C GLU A 70 5.38 9.94 -3.20
N TYR A 71 4.41 9.03 -3.43
CA TYR A 71 4.69 7.62 -3.67
C TYR A 71 4.70 7.27 -5.16
N ILE A 72 5.74 6.58 -5.61
CA ILE A 72 5.82 5.87 -6.89
C ILE A 72 5.80 4.38 -6.60
N VAL A 73 4.70 3.70 -6.89
CA VAL A 73 4.49 2.30 -6.54
C VAL A 73 4.53 1.44 -7.81
N ILE A 74 5.44 0.48 -7.83
CA ILE A 74 5.41 -0.60 -8.81
C ILE A 74 4.43 -1.66 -8.32
N ASP A 75 3.44 -1.98 -9.13
CA ASP A 75 2.49 -3.05 -8.86
C ASP A 75 3.05 -4.42 -9.26
N ASP A 76 2.23 -5.43 -9.47
CA ASP A 76 2.62 -6.81 -9.77
C ASP A 76 3.55 -6.94 -11.00
N CYS A 77 4.13 -8.11 -11.20
CA CYS A 77 4.96 -8.49 -12.34
C CYS A 77 6.38 -7.85 -12.38
N TRP A 78 6.87 -7.30 -11.26
CA TRP A 78 8.29 -6.90 -11.14
C TRP A 78 9.19 -8.05 -10.70
N HIS A 79 8.61 -9.12 -10.17
CA HIS A 79 9.29 -10.22 -9.53
C HIS A 79 10.12 -11.03 -10.54
N GLY A 80 11.30 -11.44 -10.11
CA GLY A 80 12.09 -12.50 -10.70
C GLY A 80 12.05 -13.73 -9.79
N GLU A 81 13.06 -14.58 -9.92
CA GLU A 81 13.15 -15.80 -9.11
C GLU A 81 13.67 -15.52 -7.70
N ARG A 82 13.36 -16.44 -6.77
CA ARG A 82 14.03 -16.50 -5.46
C ARG A 82 15.36 -17.21 -5.60
N ASP A 83 16.38 -16.73 -4.86
CA ASP A 83 17.67 -17.42 -4.78
C ASP A 83 17.61 -18.67 -3.88
N SER A 84 18.74 -19.38 -3.76
CA SER A 84 18.87 -20.60 -2.95
C SER A 84 18.60 -20.37 -1.46
N ASP A 85 18.72 -19.14 -0.98
CA ASP A 85 18.46 -18.74 0.40
C ASP A 85 17.02 -18.22 0.58
N GLY A 86 16.22 -18.22 -0.50
CA GLY A 86 14.80 -17.85 -0.53
C GLY A 86 14.54 -16.34 -0.69
N PHE A 87 15.56 -15.51 -0.89
CA PHE A 87 15.38 -14.08 -1.12
C PHE A 87 14.87 -13.81 -2.54
N ILE A 88 13.86 -12.95 -2.64
CA ILE A 88 13.30 -12.50 -3.91
C ILE A 88 14.27 -11.55 -4.64
N HIS A 89 14.29 -11.63 -5.96
CA HIS A 89 15.00 -10.70 -6.84
C HIS A 89 14.03 -10.06 -7.84
N ALA A 90 14.42 -8.93 -8.38
CA ALA A 90 13.71 -8.33 -9.50
C ALA A 90 13.94 -9.10 -10.80
N ASP A 91 12.97 -9.06 -11.71
CA ASP A 91 13.16 -9.49 -13.09
C ASP A 91 14.28 -8.65 -13.73
N LYS A 92 15.34 -9.33 -14.17
CA LYS A 92 16.55 -8.68 -14.71
C LYS A 92 16.37 -8.08 -16.10
N GLU A 93 15.36 -8.54 -16.85
CA GLU A 93 15.05 -7.98 -18.17
C GLU A 93 14.25 -6.69 -18.02
N LYS A 94 13.29 -6.67 -17.11
CA LYS A 94 12.45 -5.49 -16.82
C LYS A 94 13.20 -4.45 -15.97
N PHE A 95 14.02 -4.88 -15.01
CA PHE A 95 14.70 -4.02 -14.03
C PHE A 95 16.21 -4.34 -13.97
N PRO A 96 16.95 -4.06 -15.04
CA PRO A 96 18.38 -4.44 -15.17
C PRO A 96 19.28 -3.77 -14.13
N SER A 97 18.96 -2.55 -13.65
CA SER A 97 19.70 -1.86 -12.60
C SER A 97 19.37 -2.37 -11.19
N GLY A 98 18.29 -3.13 -11.04
CA GLY A 98 17.78 -3.64 -9.77
C GLY A 98 16.97 -2.63 -8.96
N MET A 99 16.21 -3.14 -7.98
CA MET A 99 15.27 -2.32 -7.19
C MET A 99 15.96 -1.26 -6.33
N LYS A 100 17.17 -1.53 -5.84
CA LYS A 100 17.90 -0.55 -5.02
C LYS A 100 18.26 0.71 -5.81
N ASP A 101 18.78 0.54 -7.02
CA ASP A 101 19.12 1.66 -7.92
C ASP A 101 17.89 2.47 -8.33
N LEU A 102 16.77 1.76 -8.58
CA LEU A 102 15.52 2.41 -8.93
C LEU A 102 14.95 3.19 -7.73
N ALA A 103 15.00 2.62 -6.53
CA ALA A 103 14.63 3.31 -5.29
C ALA A 103 15.48 4.57 -5.07
N ASP A 104 16.81 4.45 -5.22
CA ASP A 104 17.72 5.59 -5.08
C ASP A 104 17.44 6.70 -6.11
N TYR A 105 17.07 6.32 -7.34
CA TYR A 105 16.64 7.27 -8.35
C TYR A 105 15.38 8.02 -7.93
N ILE A 106 14.34 7.31 -7.47
CA ILE A 106 13.08 7.90 -7.01
C ILE A 106 13.32 8.80 -5.79
N HIS A 107 14.11 8.34 -4.82
CA HIS A 107 14.51 9.16 -3.67
C HIS A 107 15.29 10.41 -4.06
N SER A 108 16.12 10.35 -5.11
CA SER A 108 16.85 11.54 -5.62
C SER A 108 15.92 12.64 -6.14
N LYS A 109 14.67 12.29 -6.51
CA LYS A 109 13.62 13.24 -6.89
C LYS A 109 12.85 13.77 -5.67
N GLY A 110 13.16 13.30 -4.46
CA GLY A 110 12.44 13.59 -3.23
C GLY A 110 11.07 12.92 -3.19
N LEU A 111 10.94 11.77 -3.84
CA LEU A 111 9.77 10.90 -3.84
C LEU A 111 10.06 9.64 -3.02
N LYS A 112 9.04 8.86 -2.72
CA LYS A 112 9.10 7.60 -1.99
C LYS A 112 8.86 6.43 -2.93
N PHE A 113 9.56 5.32 -2.71
CA PHE A 113 9.49 4.13 -3.54
C PHE A 113 8.57 3.06 -2.93
N GLY A 114 7.61 2.59 -3.71
CA GLY A 114 6.69 1.52 -3.33
C GLY A 114 6.79 0.31 -4.24
N ILE A 115 6.45 -0.85 -3.69
CA ILE A 115 6.36 -2.12 -4.42
C ILE A 115 5.11 -2.88 -4.02
N TYR A 116 4.88 -3.99 -4.74
CA TYR A 116 3.80 -4.92 -4.53
C TYR A 116 4.33 -6.31 -4.13
N SER A 117 3.57 -7.03 -3.33
CA SER A 117 3.67 -8.47 -3.14
C SER A 117 2.30 -9.06 -2.76
N ASP A 118 2.27 -10.34 -2.40
CA ASP A 118 1.04 -11.07 -2.11
C ASP A 118 1.20 -11.99 -0.89
N ALA A 119 0.12 -12.17 -0.12
CA ALA A 119 0.06 -13.07 1.04
C ALA A 119 -0.03 -14.55 0.64
N GLY A 120 -0.27 -14.85 -0.63
CA GLY A 120 -0.32 -16.19 -1.18
C GLY A 120 1.03 -16.75 -1.57
N THR A 121 0.99 -17.94 -2.16
CA THR A 121 2.18 -18.59 -2.73
C THR A 121 2.61 -17.96 -4.05
N GLU A 122 1.66 -17.39 -4.76
CA GLU A 122 1.84 -16.66 -6.01
C GLU A 122 1.02 -15.37 -5.95
N THR A 123 1.47 -14.35 -6.68
CA THR A 123 0.73 -13.11 -6.87
C THR A 123 -0.49 -13.32 -7.77
N CYS A 124 -1.30 -12.28 -7.96
CA CYS A 124 -2.43 -12.31 -8.90
C CYS A 124 -1.96 -12.51 -10.36
N GLY A 125 -0.77 -12.02 -10.70
CA GLY A 125 -0.10 -12.21 -11.99
C GLY A 125 0.64 -13.54 -12.13
N GLY A 126 0.67 -14.39 -11.08
CA GLY A 126 1.35 -15.70 -11.08
C GLY A 126 2.85 -15.64 -10.75
N GLU A 127 3.32 -14.53 -10.22
CA GLU A 127 4.70 -14.34 -9.78
C GLU A 127 4.90 -14.87 -8.33
N PRO A 128 6.13 -15.03 -7.82
CA PRO A 128 6.36 -15.54 -6.47
C PRO A 128 5.76 -14.64 -5.38
N GLY A 129 4.76 -15.14 -4.63
CA GLY A 129 4.22 -14.49 -3.44
C GLY A 129 5.13 -14.60 -2.22
N SER A 130 4.76 -13.91 -1.14
CA SER A 130 5.57 -13.85 0.10
C SER A 130 5.27 -14.95 1.10
N ARG A 131 4.27 -15.80 0.88
CA ARG A 131 3.88 -16.83 1.84
C ARG A 131 5.05 -17.74 2.23
N GLY A 132 5.39 -17.72 3.53
CA GLY A 132 6.52 -18.48 4.09
C GLY A 132 7.88 -17.80 3.90
N HIS A 133 7.91 -16.60 3.30
CA HIS A 133 9.10 -15.78 3.06
C HIS A 133 8.97 -14.36 3.60
N GLU A 134 7.92 -14.06 4.37
CA GLU A 134 7.54 -12.70 4.77
C GLU A 134 8.71 -11.94 5.42
N TYR A 135 9.46 -12.59 6.30
CA TYR A 135 10.63 -11.98 6.97
C TYR A 135 11.81 -11.76 6.03
N GLN A 136 12.07 -12.70 5.11
CA GLN A 136 13.12 -12.56 4.09
C GLN A 136 12.79 -11.42 3.14
N ASP A 137 11.53 -11.35 2.70
CA ASP A 137 11.04 -10.31 1.80
C ASP A 137 11.07 -8.94 2.47
N ALA A 138 10.62 -8.81 3.71
CA ALA A 138 10.68 -7.57 4.47
C ALA A 138 12.12 -7.05 4.64
N ILE A 139 13.09 -7.93 4.94
CA ILE A 139 14.52 -7.59 4.99
C ILE A 139 15.01 -7.10 3.62
N LYS A 140 14.59 -7.78 2.55
CA LYS A 140 14.96 -7.43 1.19
C LYS A 140 14.40 -6.06 0.79
N TYR A 141 13.12 -5.82 1.06
CA TYR A 141 12.45 -4.54 0.81
C TYR A 141 13.11 -3.40 1.58
N ALA A 142 13.41 -3.60 2.85
CA ALA A 142 14.15 -2.61 3.65
C ALA A 142 15.53 -2.33 3.06
N SER A 143 16.25 -3.35 2.59
CA SER A 143 17.57 -3.21 1.98
C SER A 143 17.56 -2.43 0.66
N TRP A 144 16.46 -2.50 -0.09
CA TRP A 144 16.26 -1.72 -1.32
C TRP A 144 15.83 -0.29 -1.05
N GLY A 145 15.38 0.02 0.16
CA GLY A 145 14.87 1.34 0.50
C GLY A 145 13.39 1.54 0.16
N VAL A 146 12.60 0.47 0.19
CA VAL A 146 11.15 0.53 -0.01
C VAL A 146 10.49 1.34 1.10
N ASP A 147 9.53 2.20 0.74
CA ASP A 147 8.76 3.07 1.63
C ASP A 147 7.26 2.70 1.69
N TYR A 148 6.78 1.88 0.75
CA TYR A 148 5.39 1.48 0.62
C TYR A 148 5.31 0.05 0.11
N LEU A 149 4.49 -0.80 0.73
CA LEU A 149 4.18 -2.15 0.29
C LEU A 149 2.67 -2.30 0.08
N LYS A 150 2.22 -2.51 -1.17
CA LYS A 150 0.90 -3.08 -1.46
C LYS A 150 0.98 -4.58 -1.31
N TYR A 151 0.11 -5.17 -0.49
CA TYR A 151 0.14 -6.58 -0.16
C TYR A 151 -1.21 -7.21 -0.45
N ASP A 152 -1.25 -8.04 -1.49
CA ASP A 152 -2.46 -8.60 -2.08
C ASP A 152 -2.87 -9.93 -1.45
N TRP A 153 -3.94 -10.55 -1.97
CA TRP A 153 -4.62 -11.68 -1.35
C TRP A 153 -4.87 -12.87 -2.31
N CYS A 154 -4.25 -12.90 -3.51
CA CYS A 154 -4.38 -13.99 -4.45
C CYS A 154 -3.70 -15.27 -3.95
N ASN A 155 -4.14 -16.42 -4.43
CA ASN A 155 -3.51 -17.73 -4.17
C ASN A 155 -3.29 -18.07 -2.68
N THR A 156 -4.10 -17.49 -1.80
CA THR A 156 -4.01 -17.67 -0.34
C THR A 156 -4.63 -18.97 0.16
N GLY A 157 -5.51 -19.61 -0.63
CA GLY A 157 -6.18 -20.83 -0.27
C GLY A 157 -7.10 -20.68 0.94
N LYS A 158 -6.75 -21.32 2.07
CA LYS A 158 -7.55 -21.27 3.31
C LYS A 158 -6.86 -20.48 4.43
N GLN A 159 -6.01 -19.53 4.09
CA GLN A 159 -5.35 -18.68 5.08
C GLN A 159 -6.38 -17.81 5.81
N ASN A 160 -6.06 -17.42 7.03
CA ASN A 160 -6.80 -16.37 7.74
C ASN A 160 -6.18 -15.03 7.37
N ALA A 161 -6.97 -14.09 6.88
CA ALA A 161 -6.49 -12.80 6.40
C ALA A 161 -5.79 -12.01 7.50
N GLU A 162 -6.44 -11.78 8.64
CA GLU A 162 -5.85 -11.06 9.77
C GLU A 162 -4.50 -11.64 10.22
N ALA A 163 -4.39 -12.97 10.31
CA ALA A 163 -3.14 -13.63 10.69
C ALA A 163 -2.03 -13.45 9.64
N SER A 164 -2.35 -13.54 8.35
CA SER A 164 -1.38 -13.39 7.26
C SER A 164 -0.84 -11.95 7.18
N TYR A 165 -1.73 -10.95 7.22
CA TYR A 165 -1.34 -9.54 7.25
C TYR A 165 -0.59 -9.17 8.53
N THR A 166 -0.97 -9.75 9.69
CA THR A 166 -0.22 -9.60 10.94
C THR A 166 1.21 -10.15 10.81
N THR A 167 1.39 -11.27 10.11
CA THR A 167 2.72 -11.86 9.89
C THR A 167 3.60 -10.93 9.07
N MET A 168 3.10 -10.39 7.95
CA MET A 168 3.86 -9.44 7.13
C MET A 168 4.12 -8.12 7.89
N ARG A 169 3.15 -7.57 8.63
CA ARG A 169 3.38 -6.40 9.50
C ARG A 169 4.54 -6.63 10.46
N ASN A 170 4.57 -7.77 11.13
CA ASN A 170 5.63 -8.11 12.08
C ASN A 170 6.99 -8.25 11.39
N ALA A 171 7.01 -8.82 10.18
CA ALA A 171 8.20 -8.92 9.35
C ALA A 171 8.74 -7.54 8.96
N LEU A 172 7.88 -6.65 8.48
CA LEU A 172 8.24 -5.27 8.12
C LEU A 172 8.78 -4.50 9.34
N TYR A 173 8.10 -4.61 10.50
CA TYR A 173 8.56 -3.98 11.73
C TYR A 173 9.95 -4.49 12.15
N SER A 174 10.16 -5.80 12.06
CA SER A 174 11.45 -6.44 12.40
C SER A 174 12.59 -6.05 11.47
N ALA A 175 12.28 -5.71 10.21
CA ALA A 175 13.28 -5.22 9.25
C ALA A 175 13.78 -3.80 9.58
N GLY A 176 13.08 -3.05 10.44
CA GLY A 176 13.53 -1.80 11.04
C GLY A 176 13.46 -0.58 10.13
N ARG A 177 12.91 -0.71 8.90
CA ARG A 177 12.63 0.42 8.01
C ARG A 177 11.15 0.77 8.07
N PRO A 178 10.77 2.05 8.31
CA PRO A 178 9.39 2.48 8.22
C PRO A 178 8.86 2.30 6.79
N ILE A 179 7.87 1.41 6.63
CA ILE A 179 7.22 1.11 5.34
C ILE A 179 5.71 1.28 5.55
N LEU A 180 5.07 2.09 4.71
CA LEU A 180 3.62 2.15 4.63
C LEU A 180 3.09 0.79 4.18
N PHE A 181 2.21 0.19 4.97
CA PHE A 181 1.64 -1.12 4.67
C PHE A 181 0.20 -0.98 4.20
N ALA A 182 -0.02 -1.25 2.92
CA ALA A 182 -1.32 -1.18 2.25
C ALA A 182 -1.88 -2.59 2.08
N ILE A 183 -2.98 -2.89 2.75
CA ILE A 183 -3.69 -4.16 2.74
C ILE A 183 -4.61 -4.20 1.53
N CYS A 184 -4.50 -5.22 0.69
CA CYS A 184 -5.29 -5.38 -0.53
C CYS A 184 -5.98 -6.76 -0.57
N GLU A 185 -7.03 -6.93 0.26
CA GLU A 185 -7.86 -8.15 0.27
C GLU A 185 -9.31 -7.86 -0.18
N TRP A 186 -9.47 -6.76 -0.93
CA TRP A 186 -10.69 -6.36 -1.66
C TRP A 186 -11.94 -6.16 -0.79
N GLY A 187 -11.80 -6.10 0.55
CA GLY A 187 -12.92 -5.99 1.48
C GLY A 187 -13.59 -7.33 1.84
N ASP A 188 -13.11 -8.44 1.30
CA ASP A 188 -13.71 -9.77 1.44
C ASP A 188 -13.81 -10.23 2.90
N ASN A 189 -12.79 -9.90 3.71
CA ASN A 189 -12.74 -10.23 5.12
C ASN A 189 -12.99 -9.01 6.03
N LYS A 190 -13.54 -7.92 5.49
CA LYS A 190 -13.84 -6.67 6.19
C LYS A 190 -12.63 -6.10 6.95
N PRO A 191 -11.55 -5.75 6.26
CA PRO A 191 -10.30 -5.30 6.87
C PRO A 191 -10.49 -4.09 7.80
N TRP A 192 -11.49 -3.25 7.55
CA TRP A 192 -11.83 -2.14 8.44
C TRP A 192 -12.19 -2.55 9.87
N GLU A 193 -12.57 -3.80 10.13
CA GLU A 193 -12.93 -4.28 11.47
C GLU A 193 -11.70 -4.73 12.29
N TRP A 194 -10.57 -5.06 11.63
CA TRP A 194 -9.39 -5.64 12.30
C TRP A 194 -8.04 -5.02 11.91
N ALA A 195 -7.94 -4.31 10.78
CA ALA A 195 -6.65 -3.89 10.23
C ALA A 195 -6.07 -2.59 10.81
N GLN A 196 -6.79 -1.88 11.68
CA GLN A 196 -6.35 -0.58 12.22
C GLN A 196 -4.95 -0.62 12.85
N ASP A 197 -4.61 -1.70 13.56
CA ASP A 197 -3.30 -1.89 14.18
C ASP A 197 -2.33 -2.72 13.32
N ILE A 198 -2.72 -3.04 12.07
CA ILE A 198 -1.94 -3.89 11.16
C ILE A 198 -1.42 -3.08 9.97
N GLY A 199 -2.29 -2.43 9.21
CA GLY A 199 -1.97 -1.65 8.04
C GLY A 199 -2.21 -0.15 8.22
N HIS A 200 -1.75 0.64 7.26
CA HIS A 200 -1.96 2.09 7.23
C HIS A 200 -3.09 2.49 6.28
N MET A 201 -3.47 1.60 5.41
CA MET A 201 -4.65 1.68 4.56
C MET A 201 -5.08 0.27 4.17
N TRP A 202 -6.35 0.12 3.76
CA TRP A 202 -6.90 -1.17 3.33
C TRP A 202 -7.97 -0.98 2.27
N ARG A 203 -7.91 -1.84 1.25
CA ARG A 203 -8.94 -1.92 0.21
C ARG A 203 -10.28 -2.30 0.81
N THR A 204 -11.30 -1.57 0.43
CA THR A 204 -12.68 -1.76 0.90
C THR A 204 -13.56 -2.46 -0.11
N THR A 205 -13.09 -2.59 -1.35
CA THR A 205 -13.81 -3.14 -2.49
C THR A 205 -12.88 -3.94 -3.41
N GLY A 206 -13.43 -4.71 -4.33
CA GLY A 206 -12.72 -5.22 -5.49
C GLY A 206 -12.22 -4.08 -6.40
N ASP A 207 -11.66 -4.46 -7.56
CA ASP A 207 -10.93 -3.53 -8.41
C ASP A 207 -11.85 -2.54 -9.13
N ILE A 208 -11.40 -1.27 -9.17
CA ILE A 208 -12.04 -0.22 -9.96
C ILE A 208 -11.74 -0.40 -11.45
N TYR A 209 -12.69 0.01 -12.29
CA TYR A 209 -12.56 0.06 -13.74
C TYR A 209 -12.78 1.50 -14.25
N ALA A 210 -12.10 1.86 -15.33
CA ALA A 210 -12.14 3.21 -15.90
C ALA A 210 -13.48 3.54 -16.58
N CYS A 211 -14.54 3.54 -15.81
CA CYS A 211 -15.89 3.94 -16.25
C CYS A 211 -16.66 4.57 -15.09
N TRP A 212 -17.70 5.34 -15.43
CA TRP A 212 -18.51 6.00 -14.43
C TRP A 212 -19.50 5.05 -13.74
N ASP A 213 -20.28 4.31 -14.52
CA ASP A 213 -21.32 3.39 -14.05
C ASP A 213 -21.32 2.14 -14.92
N CYS A 214 -20.46 1.19 -14.60
CA CYS A 214 -20.37 -0.09 -15.27
C CYS A 214 -19.93 -1.21 -14.33
N GLU A 215 -20.10 -2.42 -14.78
CA GLU A 215 -19.49 -3.63 -14.25
C GLU A 215 -18.80 -4.36 -15.40
N GLU A 216 -17.54 -4.69 -15.22
CA GLU A 216 -16.76 -5.49 -16.17
C GLU A 216 -16.60 -6.89 -15.61
N ASP A 217 -17.15 -7.88 -16.33
CA ASP A 217 -17.13 -9.29 -15.94
C ASP A 217 -15.87 -9.95 -16.48
N HIS A 218 -15.01 -10.44 -15.60
CA HIS A 218 -13.78 -11.18 -15.92
C HIS A 218 -13.94 -12.71 -15.75
N GLY A 219 -15.17 -13.18 -15.52
CA GLY A 219 -15.52 -14.59 -15.33
C GLY A 219 -15.63 -14.97 -13.86
N ASP A 220 -14.53 -15.12 -13.15
CA ASP A 220 -14.55 -15.51 -11.73
C ASP A 220 -14.62 -14.30 -10.77
N TRP A 221 -14.45 -13.09 -11.29
CA TRP A 221 -14.50 -11.83 -10.55
C TRP A 221 -14.98 -10.69 -11.46
N SER A 222 -15.36 -9.56 -10.85
CA SER A 222 -15.77 -8.35 -11.57
C SER A 222 -15.00 -7.14 -11.05
N SER A 223 -14.81 -6.16 -11.94
CA SER A 223 -14.42 -4.80 -11.58
C SER A 223 -15.57 -3.83 -11.80
N TRP A 224 -15.55 -2.71 -11.10
CA TRP A 224 -16.69 -1.80 -11.04
C TRP A 224 -16.30 -0.35 -11.32
N GLY A 225 -17.22 0.38 -11.92
CA GLY A 225 -17.09 1.81 -12.12
C GLY A 225 -17.18 2.62 -10.83
N VAL A 226 -16.85 3.90 -10.95
CA VAL A 226 -16.75 4.87 -9.86
C VAL A 226 -17.98 4.89 -8.95
N LEU A 227 -19.20 4.91 -9.53
CA LEU A 227 -20.44 4.99 -8.72
C LEU A 227 -20.63 3.77 -7.84
N LYS A 228 -20.39 2.58 -8.37
CA LYS A 228 -20.53 1.33 -7.61
C LYS A 228 -19.54 1.26 -6.45
N ILE A 229 -18.28 1.63 -6.71
CA ILE A 229 -17.23 1.69 -5.70
C ILE A 229 -17.60 2.72 -4.61
N LEU A 230 -18.11 3.89 -5.01
CA LEU A 230 -18.56 4.93 -4.08
C LEU A 230 -19.69 4.44 -3.17
N ASP A 231 -20.71 3.78 -3.73
CA ASP A 231 -21.83 3.24 -2.95
C ASP A 231 -21.38 2.22 -1.89
N MET A 232 -20.32 1.45 -2.21
CA MET A 232 -19.74 0.48 -1.27
C MET A 232 -19.02 1.13 -0.07
N GLN A 233 -18.74 2.44 -0.11
CA GLN A 233 -18.13 3.17 1.02
C GLN A 233 -19.15 3.53 2.12
N ASP A 234 -20.45 3.33 1.90
CA ASP A 234 -21.46 3.69 2.87
C ASP A 234 -21.24 2.98 4.21
N GLY A 235 -21.22 3.77 5.29
CA GLY A 235 -21.01 3.29 6.67
C GLY A 235 -19.54 3.01 7.06
N LEU A 236 -18.57 3.14 6.15
CA LEU A 236 -17.15 2.86 6.43
C LEU A 236 -16.39 4.04 7.04
N ARG A 237 -16.90 5.28 6.93
CA ARG A 237 -16.24 6.51 7.41
C ARG A 237 -15.67 6.42 8.83
N LYS A 238 -16.38 5.72 9.73
CA LYS A 238 -16.02 5.59 11.15
C LYS A 238 -14.74 4.77 11.42
N TYR A 239 -14.22 4.07 10.41
CA TYR A 239 -13.04 3.23 10.54
C TYR A 239 -11.77 3.90 10.02
N ALA A 240 -11.90 5.05 9.34
CA ALA A 240 -10.76 5.80 8.83
C ALA A 240 -10.37 6.96 9.76
N GLY A 241 -9.09 7.24 9.84
CA GLY A 241 -8.50 8.34 10.60
C GLY A 241 -6.98 8.35 10.47
N PRO A 242 -6.28 9.28 11.17
CA PRO A 242 -4.83 9.37 11.10
C PRO A 242 -4.13 8.02 11.31
N GLY A 243 -3.25 7.70 10.38
CA GLY A 243 -2.49 6.43 10.37
C GLY A 243 -3.25 5.20 9.88
N HIS A 244 -4.53 5.32 9.46
CA HIS A 244 -5.33 4.19 8.99
C HIS A 244 -6.51 4.64 8.11
N TRP A 245 -6.51 4.28 6.81
CA TRP A 245 -7.45 4.83 5.82
C TRP A 245 -8.19 3.74 5.05
N ASN A 246 -9.49 4.01 4.79
CA ASN A 246 -10.25 3.23 3.82
C ASN A 246 -9.76 3.56 2.41
N ASP A 247 -9.48 2.53 1.63
CA ASP A 247 -9.01 2.63 0.26
C ASP A 247 -10.07 2.08 -0.70
N PRO A 248 -10.82 2.94 -1.40
CA PRO A 248 -11.80 2.52 -2.40
C PRO A 248 -11.18 2.13 -3.73
N ASP A 249 -9.88 1.95 -3.79
CA ASP A 249 -9.02 1.75 -4.94
C ASP A 249 -8.46 3.03 -5.57
N MET A 250 -7.54 2.84 -6.51
CA MET A 250 -6.84 3.89 -7.26
C MET A 250 -7.80 4.80 -8.02
N MET A 251 -7.30 5.97 -8.38
CA MET A 251 -8.04 6.90 -9.23
C MET A 251 -7.86 6.58 -10.71
N GLU A 252 -8.96 6.50 -11.45
CA GLU A 252 -9.01 6.31 -12.89
C GLU A 252 -9.04 7.63 -13.68
N VAL A 253 -8.69 8.74 -13.06
CA VAL A 253 -8.65 10.07 -13.66
C VAL A 253 -7.66 10.10 -14.82
N GLY A 254 -8.15 10.40 -16.01
CA GLY A 254 -7.35 10.43 -17.24
C GLY A 254 -7.21 9.06 -17.95
N ASN A 255 -7.91 8.03 -17.51
CA ASN A 255 -7.90 6.70 -18.13
C ASN A 255 -9.06 6.45 -19.12
N GLY A 256 -9.76 7.50 -19.57
CA GLY A 256 -10.74 7.39 -20.66
C GLY A 256 -12.16 7.78 -20.33
N MET A 257 -12.46 8.12 -19.10
CA MET A 257 -13.72 8.77 -18.73
C MET A 257 -13.79 10.20 -19.30
N SER A 258 -14.96 10.81 -19.30
CA SER A 258 -15.07 12.23 -19.64
C SER A 258 -14.44 13.13 -18.57
N VAL A 259 -14.00 14.33 -18.94
CA VAL A 259 -13.42 15.31 -17.99
C VAL A 259 -14.38 15.63 -16.83
N ALA A 260 -15.70 15.57 -17.06
CA ALA A 260 -16.69 15.79 -16.01
C ALA A 260 -16.74 14.65 -15.01
N GLU A 261 -16.66 13.41 -15.48
CA GLU A 261 -16.58 12.20 -14.64
C GLU A 261 -15.25 12.15 -13.89
N ASP A 262 -14.13 12.45 -14.54
CA ASP A 262 -12.81 12.56 -13.90
C ASP A 262 -12.82 13.56 -12.73
N ARG A 263 -13.41 14.75 -12.93
CA ARG A 263 -13.55 15.75 -11.87
C ARG A 263 -14.44 15.28 -10.73
N ALA A 264 -15.54 14.62 -11.03
CA ALA A 264 -16.44 14.09 -10.02
C ALA A 264 -15.78 12.94 -9.24
N HIS A 265 -15.09 12.04 -9.93
CA HIS A 265 -14.33 10.96 -9.32
C HIS A 265 -13.27 11.49 -8.32
N PHE A 266 -12.42 12.41 -8.77
CA PHE A 266 -11.41 13.05 -7.92
C PHE A 266 -12.03 13.74 -6.71
N ALA A 267 -13.08 14.53 -6.93
CA ALA A 267 -13.75 15.23 -5.84
C ALA A 267 -14.35 14.27 -4.80
N MET A 268 -14.94 13.17 -5.23
CA MET A 268 -15.51 12.16 -4.32
C MET A 268 -14.43 11.44 -3.52
N TRP A 269 -13.30 11.05 -4.12
CA TRP A 269 -12.16 10.48 -3.40
C TRP A 269 -11.61 11.48 -2.37
N CYS A 270 -11.51 12.75 -2.72
CA CYS A 270 -11.12 13.78 -1.76
C CYS A 270 -12.09 13.89 -0.58
N MET A 271 -13.39 13.89 -0.82
CA MET A 271 -14.42 13.98 0.24
C MET A 271 -14.50 12.71 1.12
N LEU A 272 -14.11 11.57 0.58
CA LEU A 272 -14.00 10.31 1.35
C LEU A 272 -12.77 10.28 2.27
N SER A 273 -11.85 11.22 2.16
CA SER A 273 -10.48 11.12 2.70
C SER A 273 -9.81 9.81 2.27
N ALA A 274 -10.04 9.42 1.02
CA ALA A 274 -9.42 8.22 0.44
C ALA A 274 -7.96 8.48 0.08
N PRO A 275 -7.10 7.45 0.04
CA PRO A 275 -5.79 7.56 -0.58
C PRO A 275 -5.91 8.06 -2.02
N LEU A 276 -5.14 9.08 -2.38
CA LEU A 276 -5.12 9.65 -3.74
C LEU A 276 -4.00 8.99 -4.54
N ILE A 277 -4.21 7.75 -4.95
CA ILE A 277 -3.26 6.99 -5.77
C ILE A 277 -3.71 7.04 -7.23
N ALA A 278 -2.99 7.76 -8.08
CA ALA A 278 -3.28 7.86 -9.50
C ALA A 278 -2.93 6.56 -10.24
N GLY A 279 -3.78 6.11 -11.15
CA GLY A 279 -3.60 4.88 -11.93
C GLY A 279 -3.36 5.10 -13.42
N ASN A 280 -3.20 6.35 -13.87
CA ASN A 280 -3.03 6.73 -15.28
C ASN A 280 -1.55 6.79 -15.71
N ASP A 281 -1.33 7.07 -16.99
CA ASP A 281 0.02 7.36 -17.52
C ASP A 281 0.42 8.81 -17.18
N LEU A 282 1.25 8.99 -16.16
CA LEU A 282 1.71 10.32 -15.75
C LEU A 282 2.55 11.02 -16.82
N ALA A 283 3.21 10.27 -17.71
CA ALA A 283 4.04 10.84 -18.77
C ALA A 283 3.22 11.36 -19.97
N ASP A 284 1.93 10.97 -20.07
CA ASP A 284 1.04 11.34 -21.17
C ASP A 284 -0.30 11.95 -20.66
N MET A 285 -0.21 12.82 -19.67
CA MET A 285 -1.40 13.49 -19.13
C MET A 285 -1.81 14.70 -19.99
N SER A 286 -3.13 14.86 -20.21
CA SER A 286 -3.68 16.11 -20.70
C SER A 286 -3.53 17.24 -19.67
N ALA A 287 -3.61 18.48 -20.14
CA ALA A 287 -3.62 19.64 -19.24
C ALA A 287 -4.81 19.62 -18.26
N GLU A 288 -5.95 19.10 -18.70
CA GLU A 288 -7.14 18.91 -17.88
C GLU A 288 -6.92 17.87 -16.79
N THR A 289 -6.29 16.73 -17.11
CA THR A 289 -5.94 15.68 -16.14
C THR A 289 -5.00 16.21 -15.07
N VAL A 290 -3.96 16.94 -15.47
CA VAL A 290 -3.03 17.58 -14.53
C VAL A 290 -3.79 18.55 -13.62
N ALA A 291 -4.64 19.43 -14.19
CA ALA A 291 -5.40 20.42 -13.42
C ALA A 291 -6.40 19.77 -12.42
N ILE A 292 -6.91 18.57 -12.71
CA ILE A 292 -7.75 17.81 -11.79
C ILE A 292 -6.90 17.26 -10.65
N LEU A 293 -5.84 16.51 -10.98
CA LEU A 293 -5.01 15.81 -10.00
C LEU A 293 -4.21 16.77 -9.10
N THR A 294 -3.97 18.00 -9.54
CA THR A 294 -3.25 19.03 -8.76
C THR A 294 -4.17 20.12 -8.19
N ASN A 295 -5.46 19.87 -8.08
CA ASN A 295 -6.40 20.84 -7.52
C ASN A 295 -6.17 21.01 -6.02
N GLU A 296 -5.52 22.09 -5.61
CA GLU A 296 -5.12 22.36 -4.25
C GLU A 296 -6.31 22.44 -3.27
N ASP A 297 -7.45 23.01 -3.69
CA ASP A 297 -8.64 23.12 -2.83
C ASP A 297 -9.22 21.74 -2.49
N MET A 298 -9.29 20.85 -3.48
CA MET A 298 -9.78 19.49 -3.27
C MET A 298 -8.80 18.64 -2.47
N ILE A 299 -7.50 18.78 -2.72
CA ILE A 299 -6.45 18.12 -1.95
C ILE A 299 -6.49 18.59 -0.50
N ALA A 300 -6.67 19.88 -0.24
CA ALA A 300 -6.79 20.41 1.12
C ALA A 300 -7.95 19.77 1.89
N ILE A 301 -9.11 19.51 1.22
CA ILE A 301 -10.23 18.76 1.83
C ILE A 301 -9.82 17.31 2.16
N ASN A 302 -9.12 16.64 1.25
CA ASN A 302 -8.66 15.26 1.45
C ASN A 302 -7.68 15.14 2.63
N GLN A 303 -6.80 16.13 2.74
CA GLN A 303 -5.70 16.14 3.73
C GLN A 303 -6.09 16.80 5.08
N ASP A 304 -7.34 17.26 5.22
CA ASP A 304 -7.89 17.79 6.48
C ASP A 304 -8.31 16.61 7.39
N SER A 305 -7.44 16.23 8.34
CA SER A 305 -7.56 15.06 9.21
C SER A 305 -7.78 15.44 10.68
#